data_2d6c86a51b63a45c290880cdbe72cdf7
#
_entry.id   2d6c86a51b63a45c290880cdbe72cdf7
#
_cell.length_a   1.000
_cell.length_b   1.000
_cell.length_c   1.000
_cell.angle_alpha   90.00
_cell.angle_beta   90.00
_cell.angle_gamma   90.00
#
_symmetry.space_group_name_H-M   'P 1'
#
loop_
_entity.id
_entity.type
_entity.pdbx_description
1 polymer ?
#
loop_
_entity_poly.entity_id
_entity_poly.type
_entity_poly.pdbx_seq_one_letter_code
_entity_poly.pdbx_strand_id
1 'polypeptide(L)'
;TREGVFFIMDIKSVILAAGKGTRMKSNLPKVLHEILGKALVGYVLDSVKHITNENFVIVGHHAEEVEKYVISHYENAKTVLQSPQLGTGHAVSMICPMLENYSGQVLILCGDTPLITEDTLKKFVEYHKENKSDITVMSAIFENPTNYGRIIRDTDNSLKCIVEEKDATLEQKAIKEVNAGIYCINWAKVKSAFSQLTSNNA
;
A
#
# COMPACT_ATOMS: atom_id res chain seq x y z
N THR A 1 6.63 -23.63 29.61
CA THR A 1 6.03 -23.28 28.29
C THR A 1 5.34 -21.95 28.44
N ARG A 2 5.97 -20.86 28.01
CA ARG A 2 5.35 -19.53 27.90
C ARG A 2 4.52 -19.55 26.63
N GLU A 3 3.22 -19.65 26.75
CA GLU A 3 2.29 -19.31 25.68
C GLU A 3 2.48 -17.83 25.40
N GLY A 4 3.02 -17.52 24.22
CA GLY A 4 3.16 -16.16 23.75
C GLY A 4 1.77 -15.59 23.55
N VAL A 5 1.37 -14.66 24.39
CA VAL A 5 0.25 -13.76 24.10
C VAL A 5 0.65 -13.01 22.82
N PHE A 6 0.14 -13.45 21.67
CA PHE A 6 0.20 -12.68 20.45
C PHE A 6 -0.62 -11.41 20.70
N PHE A 7 0.05 -10.35 21.09
CA PHE A 7 -0.53 -9.02 20.98
C PHE A 7 -0.86 -8.82 19.50
N ILE A 8 -2.15 -8.95 19.16
CA ILE A 8 -2.64 -8.45 17.87
C ILE A 8 -2.25 -6.97 17.88
N MET A 9 -1.25 -6.65 17.07
CA MET A 9 -0.79 -5.27 16.99
C MET A 9 -1.97 -4.44 16.50
N ASP A 10 -2.24 -3.27 17.12
CA ASP A 10 -3.26 -2.36 16.61
C ASP A 10 -2.73 -1.71 15.34
N ILE A 11 -2.86 -2.46 14.25
CA ILE A 11 -2.44 -2.08 12.89
C ILE A 11 -3.62 -2.32 11.97
N LYS A 12 -3.89 -1.35 11.13
CA LYS A 12 -4.86 -1.48 10.03
C LYS A 12 -4.12 -1.53 8.71
N SER A 13 -4.70 -2.17 7.70
CA SER A 13 -4.14 -2.12 6.36
C SER A 13 -5.04 -1.37 5.37
N VAL A 14 -4.40 -0.77 4.37
CA VAL A 14 -5.03 -0.20 3.18
C VAL A 14 -4.46 -0.89 1.96
N ILE A 15 -5.30 -1.62 1.24
CA ILE A 15 -4.92 -2.35 0.04
C ILE A 15 -5.46 -1.62 -1.17
N LEU A 16 -4.57 -1.13 -2.01
CA LEU A 16 -4.89 -0.33 -3.18
C LEU A 16 -5.29 -1.23 -4.35
N ALA A 17 -6.58 -1.24 -4.69
CA ALA A 17 -7.17 -2.08 -5.72
C ALA A 17 -8.02 -1.30 -6.73
N ALA A 18 -7.97 0.06 -6.72
CA ALA A 18 -8.78 0.93 -7.56
C ALA A 18 -8.26 1.13 -8.99
N GLY A 19 -7.04 0.67 -9.29
CA GLY A 19 -6.36 0.94 -10.55
C GLY A 19 -7.01 0.27 -11.76
N LYS A 20 -7.02 0.98 -12.92
CA LYS A 20 -7.63 0.48 -14.18
C LYS A 20 -6.90 -0.71 -14.81
N GLY A 21 -5.65 -0.97 -14.45
CA GLY A 21 -4.89 -2.11 -14.98
C GLY A 21 -4.74 -2.14 -16.51
N THR A 22 -4.72 -0.99 -17.18
CA THR A 22 -4.80 -0.85 -18.65
C THR A 22 -3.74 -1.65 -19.42
N ARG A 23 -2.58 -1.89 -18.79
CA ARG A 23 -1.49 -2.72 -19.36
C ARG A 23 -1.85 -4.19 -19.51
N MET A 24 -2.82 -4.70 -18.75
CA MET A 24 -3.24 -6.12 -18.78
C MET A 24 -4.09 -6.46 -20.00
N LYS A 25 -4.68 -5.46 -20.69
CA LYS A 25 -5.57 -5.64 -21.86
C LYS A 25 -6.68 -6.68 -21.59
N SER A 26 -7.24 -6.66 -20.40
CA SER A 26 -8.26 -7.60 -19.91
C SER A 26 -9.46 -6.81 -19.36
N ASN A 27 -10.65 -7.39 -19.49
CA ASN A 27 -11.87 -6.85 -18.86
C ASN A 27 -11.95 -7.19 -17.36
N LEU A 28 -11.15 -8.18 -16.91
CA LEU A 28 -11.07 -8.53 -15.49
C LEU A 28 -10.21 -7.49 -14.76
N PRO A 29 -10.63 -6.98 -13.59
CA PRO A 29 -9.81 -6.12 -12.75
C PRO A 29 -8.43 -6.74 -12.50
N LYS A 30 -7.35 -5.94 -12.59
CA LYS A 30 -5.99 -6.44 -12.41
C LYS A 30 -5.82 -7.29 -11.17
N VAL A 31 -6.38 -6.85 -10.06
CA VAL A 31 -6.26 -7.48 -8.74
C VAL A 31 -7.04 -8.80 -8.61
N LEU A 32 -7.96 -9.08 -9.54
CA LEU A 32 -8.72 -10.34 -9.60
C LEU A 32 -8.12 -11.38 -10.54
N HIS A 33 -7.06 -11.04 -11.29
CA HIS A 33 -6.33 -12.08 -12.01
C HIS A 33 -5.76 -13.11 -11.05
N GLU A 34 -5.84 -14.38 -11.44
CA GLU A 34 -5.48 -15.48 -10.56
C GLU A 34 -4.08 -16.03 -10.84
N ILE A 35 -3.40 -16.40 -9.77
CA ILE A 35 -2.21 -17.25 -9.79
C ILE A 35 -2.55 -18.50 -8.96
N LEU A 36 -2.41 -19.68 -9.54
CA LEU A 36 -2.74 -20.96 -8.89
C LEU A 36 -4.14 -20.98 -8.24
N GLY A 37 -5.13 -20.41 -8.95
CA GLY A 37 -6.54 -20.42 -8.50
C GLY A 37 -6.91 -19.43 -7.41
N LYS A 38 -6.04 -18.45 -7.12
CA LYS A 38 -6.29 -17.39 -6.14
C LYS A 38 -6.01 -16.02 -6.74
N ALA A 39 -6.92 -15.06 -6.53
CA ALA A 39 -6.77 -13.69 -7.00
C ALA A 39 -5.56 -12.99 -6.37
N LEU A 40 -4.91 -12.07 -7.11
CA LEU A 40 -3.74 -11.31 -6.62
C LEU A 40 -4.03 -10.61 -5.29
N VAL A 41 -5.18 -9.94 -5.17
CA VAL A 41 -5.60 -9.27 -3.93
C VAL A 41 -5.77 -10.25 -2.77
N GLY A 42 -6.15 -11.49 -3.05
CA GLY A 42 -6.27 -12.55 -2.05
C GLY A 42 -4.92 -12.91 -1.42
N TYR A 43 -3.86 -12.98 -2.22
CA TYR A 43 -2.50 -13.18 -1.67
C TYR A 43 -2.08 -12.04 -0.76
N VAL A 44 -2.38 -10.80 -1.14
CA VAL A 44 -2.04 -9.62 -0.32
C VAL A 44 -2.84 -9.62 0.98
N LEU A 45 -4.15 -9.92 0.94
CA LEU A 45 -4.98 -10.02 2.14
C LEU A 45 -4.50 -11.13 3.08
N ASP A 46 -4.07 -12.28 2.55
CA ASP A 46 -3.50 -13.34 3.38
C ASP A 46 -2.19 -12.92 4.04
N SER A 47 -1.34 -12.15 3.35
CA SER A 47 -0.05 -11.72 3.90
C SER A 47 -0.19 -10.76 5.10
N VAL A 48 -1.34 -10.10 5.25
CA VAL A 48 -1.63 -9.20 6.38
C VAL A 48 -2.52 -9.82 7.46
N LYS A 49 -3.07 -11.01 7.23
CA LYS A 49 -4.10 -11.65 8.07
C LYS A 49 -3.76 -11.72 9.56
N HIS A 50 -2.48 -11.96 9.89
CA HIS A 50 -2.03 -12.08 11.28
C HIS A 50 -1.26 -10.83 11.76
N ILE A 51 -1.21 -9.78 10.95
CA ILE A 51 -0.54 -8.52 11.27
C ILE A 51 -1.55 -7.44 11.61
N THR A 52 -2.68 -7.42 10.91
CA THR A 52 -3.68 -6.36 10.98
C THR A 52 -5.01 -6.86 11.55
N ASN A 53 -5.69 -6.01 12.28
CA ASN A 53 -7.00 -6.30 12.86
C ASN A 53 -8.17 -5.87 11.96
N GLU A 54 -7.94 -4.99 11.00
CA GLU A 54 -8.93 -4.52 10.03
C GLU A 54 -8.25 -4.14 8.71
N ASN A 55 -8.87 -4.51 7.59
CA ASN A 55 -8.33 -4.28 6.26
C ASN A 55 -9.29 -3.45 5.42
N PHE A 56 -8.79 -2.35 4.83
CA PHE A 56 -9.55 -1.51 3.90
C PHE A 56 -9.04 -1.76 2.48
N VAL A 57 -9.90 -2.27 1.61
CA VAL A 57 -9.58 -2.47 0.19
C VAL A 57 -10.17 -1.32 -0.60
N ILE A 58 -9.31 -0.49 -1.16
CA ILE A 58 -9.74 0.65 -1.96
C ILE A 58 -10.09 0.16 -3.36
N VAL A 59 -11.36 0.23 -3.71
CA VAL A 59 -11.91 -0.21 -4.99
C VAL A 59 -12.26 0.99 -5.87
N GLY A 60 -12.32 0.81 -7.18
CA GLY A 60 -12.61 1.91 -8.10
C GLY A 60 -13.12 1.39 -9.43
N HIS A 61 -12.25 1.14 -10.40
CA HIS A 61 -12.63 0.52 -11.66
C HIS A 61 -13.09 -0.92 -11.41
N HIS A 62 -14.30 -1.29 -11.88
CA HIS A 62 -14.96 -2.58 -11.58
C HIS A 62 -15.09 -2.85 -10.08
N ALA A 63 -15.48 -1.83 -9.31
CA ALA A 63 -15.59 -1.90 -7.86
C ALA A 63 -16.44 -3.07 -7.37
N GLU A 64 -17.59 -3.31 -7.99
CA GLU A 64 -18.55 -4.37 -7.60
C GLU A 64 -17.95 -5.78 -7.66
N GLU A 65 -17.12 -6.06 -8.68
CA GLU A 65 -16.50 -7.37 -8.84
C GLU A 65 -15.43 -7.61 -7.75
N VAL A 66 -14.62 -6.59 -7.49
CA VAL A 66 -13.59 -6.66 -6.43
C VAL A 66 -14.23 -6.74 -5.06
N GLU A 67 -15.26 -5.95 -4.79
CA GLU A 67 -16.03 -5.98 -3.55
C GLU A 67 -16.64 -7.34 -3.29
N LYS A 68 -17.32 -7.92 -4.29
CA LYS A 68 -17.91 -9.26 -4.19
C LYS A 68 -16.86 -10.31 -3.82
N TYR A 69 -15.68 -10.27 -4.43
CA TYR A 69 -14.59 -11.18 -4.09
C TYR A 69 -14.11 -10.97 -2.65
N VAL A 70 -13.84 -9.73 -2.26
CA VAL A 70 -13.31 -9.41 -0.94
C VAL A 70 -14.28 -9.83 0.16
N ILE A 71 -15.55 -9.44 0.08
CA ILE A 71 -16.55 -9.72 1.12
C ILE A 71 -16.83 -11.23 1.24
N SER A 72 -16.80 -11.97 0.11
CA SER A 72 -17.06 -13.41 0.14
C SER A 72 -15.91 -14.26 0.71
N HIS A 73 -14.69 -13.72 0.82
CA HIS A 73 -13.51 -14.48 1.25
C HIS A 73 -12.83 -13.93 2.53
N TYR A 74 -13.11 -12.67 2.92
CA TYR A 74 -12.38 -12.00 3.99
C TYR A 74 -13.31 -11.21 4.91
N GLU A 75 -13.71 -11.81 6.04
CA GLU A 75 -14.64 -11.20 7.01
C GLU A 75 -14.10 -9.93 7.68
N ASN A 76 -12.77 -9.81 7.83
CA ASN A 76 -12.10 -8.65 8.43
C ASN A 76 -11.69 -7.58 7.41
N ALA A 77 -12.19 -7.68 6.17
CA ALA A 77 -11.92 -6.71 5.11
C ALA A 77 -13.19 -5.93 4.75
N LYS A 78 -13.02 -4.62 4.54
CA LYS A 78 -14.06 -3.70 4.06
C LYS A 78 -13.60 -3.05 2.78
N THR A 79 -14.51 -2.86 1.84
CA THR A 79 -14.25 -2.12 0.61
C THR A 79 -14.59 -0.65 0.76
N VAL A 80 -13.79 0.21 0.14
CA VAL A 80 -13.98 1.66 0.16
C VAL A 80 -13.84 2.18 -1.27
N LEU A 81 -14.89 2.83 -1.78
CA LEU A 81 -14.90 3.32 -3.16
C LEU A 81 -14.05 4.59 -3.31
N GLN A 82 -13.11 4.56 -4.25
CA GLN A 82 -12.41 5.74 -4.74
C GLN A 82 -13.07 6.27 -6.01
N SER A 83 -13.73 7.41 -5.92
CA SER A 83 -14.33 8.09 -7.08
C SER A 83 -14.21 9.61 -6.91
N PRO A 84 -13.58 10.34 -7.86
CA PRO A 84 -12.78 9.83 -8.99
C PRO A 84 -11.42 9.27 -8.57
N GLN A 85 -10.73 8.60 -9.50
CA GLN A 85 -9.41 7.99 -9.26
C GLN A 85 -8.30 9.03 -9.47
N LEU A 86 -7.91 9.74 -8.41
CA LEU A 86 -6.92 10.83 -8.42
C LEU A 86 -5.54 10.43 -7.85
N GLY A 87 -5.16 9.17 -8.02
CA GLY A 87 -3.86 8.66 -7.59
C GLY A 87 -3.86 7.99 -6.21
N THR A 88 -2.69 7.51 -5.80
CA THR A 88 -2.47 6.69 -4.59
C THR A 88 -2.78 7.44 -3.30
N GLY A 89 -2.31 8.68 -3.17
CA GLY A 89 -2.59 9.50 -1.99
C GLY A 89 -4.09 9.74 -1.77
N HIS A 90 -4.82 10.05 -2.86
CA HIS A 90 -6.28 10.18 -2.83
C HIS A 90 -6.96 8.85 -2.46
N ALA A 91 -6.45 7.71 -2.94
CA ALA A 91 -6.98 6.40 -2.55
C ALA A 91 -6.89 6.18 -1.03
N VAL A 92 -5.73 6.50 -0.43
CA VAL A 92 -5.55 6.41 1.03
C VAL A 92 -6.44 7.42 1.78
N SER A 93 -6.65 8.62 1.25
CA SER A 93 -7.51 9.61 1.90
C SER A 93 -8.97 9.18 2.05
N MET A 94 -9.43 8.21 1.23
CA MET A 94 -10.80 7.68 1.31
C MET A 94 -11.11 7.02 2.67
N ILE A 95 -10.11 6.58 3.41
CA ILE A 95 -10.30 5.98 4.73
C ILE A 95 -10.27 7.01 5.88
N CYS A 96 -9.94 8.28 5.62
CA CYS A 96 -9.84 9.29 6.67
C CYS A 96 -11.08 9.38 7.57
N PRO A 97 -12.32 9.38 7.04
CA PRO A 97 -13.52 9.42 7.89
C PRO A 97 -13.66 8.20 8.79
N MET A 98 -13.17 7.02 8.34
CA MET A 98 -13.28 5.77 9.09
C MET A 98 -12.23 5.67 10.20
N LEU A 99 -11.12 6.40 10.07
CA LEU A 99 -9.99 6.40 10.99
C LEU A 99 -9.82 7.74 11.73
N GLU A 100 -10.87 8.52 11.90
CA GLU A 100 -10.79 9.85 12.55
C GLU A 100 -10.17 9.78 13.94
N ASN A 101 -10.62 8.83 14.76
CA ASN A 101 -10.16 8.63 16.14
C ASN A 101 -9.06 7.56 16.26
N TYR A 102 -8.55 7.06 15.16
CA TYR A 102 -7.49 6.06 15.16
C TYR A 102 -6.12 6.74 15.31
N SER A 103 -5.25 6.14 16.13
CA SER A 103 -3.91 6.66 16.42
C SER A 103 -2.79 5.65 16.20
N GLY A 104 -3.12 4.44 15.73
CA GLY A 104 -2.16 3.36 15.49
C GLY A 104 -1.42 3.48 14.14
N GLN A 105 -0.87 2.36 13.71
CA GLN A 105 -0.13 2.27 12.45
C GLN A 105 -1.05 1.85 11.31
N VAL A 106 -0.83 2.40 10.12
CA VAL A 106 -1.51 1.97 8.90
C VAL A 106 -0.47 1.44 7.91
N LEU A 107 -0.66 0.19 7.49
CA LEU A 107 0.15 -0.49 6.48
C LEU A 107 -0.54 -0.36 5.12
N ILE A 108 0.11 0.27 4.15
CA ILE A 108 -0.42 0.52 2.81
C ILE A 108 0.29 -0.43 1.85
N LEU A 109 -0.49 -1.18 1.05
CA LEU A 109 0.01 -2.15 0.08
C LEU A 109 -0.70 -2.00 -1.27
N CYS A 110 -0.01 -2.41 -2.34
CA CYS A 110 -0.64 -2.59 -3.64
C CYS A 110 -1.34 -3.95 -3.70
N GLY A 111 -2.59 -4.00 -4.16
CA GLY A 111 -3.38 -5.24 -4.26
C GLY A 111 -2.92 -6.22 -5.35
N ASP A 112 -1.88 -5.87 -6.08
CA ASP A 112 -1.30 -6.64 -7.17
C ASP A 112 0.13 -7.13 -6.90
N THR A 113 0.55 -7.20 -5.63
CA THR A 113 1.87 -7.67 -5.19
C THR A 113 1.79 -9.03 -4.48
N PRO A 114 1.45 -10.13 -5.17
CA PRO A 114 1.09 -11.42 -4.57
C PRO A 114 2.25 -12.13 -3.86
N LEU A 115 3.49 -11.72 -4.13
CA LEU A 115 4.68 -12.39 -3.58
C LEU A 115 5.19 -11.76 -2.28
N ILE A 116 4.54 -10.70 -1.78
CA ILE A 116 4.90 -10.15 -0.48
C ILE A 116 4.51 -11.13 0.63
N THR A 117 5.45 -11.43 1.52
CA THR A 117 5.24 -12.42 2.59
C THR A 117 4.87 -11.74 3.91
N GLU A 118 4.13 -12.47 4.75
CA GLU A 118 3.81 -12.04 6.12
C GLU A 118 5.08 -11.73 6.94
N ASP A 119 6.12 -12.57 6.81
CA ASP A 119 7.39 -12.36 7.52
C ASP A 119 8.08 -11.04 7.11
N THR A 120 8.10 -10.73 5.82
CA THR A 120 8.63 -9.46 5.31
C THR A 120 7.85 -8.27 5.89
N LEU A 121 6.52 -8.36 5.91
CA LEU A 121 5.68 -7.29 6.43
C LEU A 121 5.81 -7.12 7.94
N LYS A 122 5.96 -8.21 8.72
CA LYS A 122 6.24 -8.16 10.15
C LYS A 122 7.53 -7.41 10.44
N LYS A 123 8.64 -7.78 9.79
CA LYS A 123 9.92 -7.10 9.91
C LYS A 123 9.85 -5.62 9.52
N PHE A 124 9.09 -5.31 8.48
CA PHE A 124 8.89 -3.94 8.01
C PHE A 124 8.15 -3.08 9.05
N VAL A 125 7.10 -3.60 9.65
CA VAL A 125 6.34 -2.93 10.71
C VAL A 125 7.17 -2.78 11.99
N GLU A 126 7.92 -3.82 12.37
CA GLU A 126 8.82 -3.78 13.51
C GLU A 126 9.88 -2.68 13.33
N TYR A 127 10.54 -2.64 12.16
CA TYR A 127 11.49 -1.59 11.81
C TYR A 127 10.89 -0.19 11.92
N HIS A 128 9.66 0.01 11.39
CA HIS A 128 8.94 1.28 11.50
C HIS A 128 8.74 1.72 12.95
N LYS A 129 8.33 0.80 13.83
CA LYS A 129 8.08 1.06 15.25
C LYS A 129 9.37 1.35 16.03
N GLU A 130 10.40 0.54 15.83
CA GLU A 130 11.69 0.68 16.52
C GLU A 130 12.34 2.04 16.20
N ASN A 131 12.24 2.47 14.95
CA ASN A 131 12.77 3.76 14.53
C ASN A 131 11.84 4.94 14.86
N LYS A 132 10.64 4.69 15.41
CA LYS A 132 9.62 5.71 15.72
C LYS A 132 9.33 6.63 14.54
N SER A 133 9.37 6.08 13.35
CA SER A 133 9.21 6.81 12.10
C SER A 133 7.76 7.30 11.94
N ASP A 134 7.59 8.44 11.30
CA ASP A 134 6.27 8.93 10.91
C ASP A 134 5.78 8.22 9.64
N ILE A 135 6.71 7.99 8.70
CA ILE A 135 6.50 7.25 7.46
C ILE A 135 7.73 6.36 7.22
N THR A 136 7.50 5.10 6.88
CA THR A 136 8.54 4.19 6.36
C THR A 136 8.10 3.72 4.99
N VAL A 137 9.03 3.75 4.03
CA VAL A 137 8.81 3.33 2.65
C VAL A 137 9.63 2.08 2.38
N MET A 138 9.02 1.05 1.83
CA MET A 138 9.76 -0.12 1.35
C MET A 138 10.38 0.20 0.00
N SER A 139 11.68 0.03 -0.14
CA SER A 139 12.40 0.20 -1.39
C SER A 139 13.07 -1.10 -1.85
N ALA A 140 13.45 -1.15 -3.10
CA ALA A 140 14.20 -2.25 -3.68
C ALA A 140 15.24 -1.72 -4.67
N ILE A 141 16.34 -2.45 -4.84
CA ILE A 141 17.36 -2.14 -5.84
C ILE A 141 17.09 -2.98 -7.09
N PHE A 142 16.86 -2.32 -8.23
CA PHE A 142 16.61 -2.98 -9.52
C PHE A 142 17.72 -2.66 -10.51
N GLU A 143 18.20 -3.65 -11.23
CA GLU A 143 19.13 -3.44 -12.35
C GLU A 143 18.50 -2.57 -13.46
N ASN A 144 17.23 -2.83 -13.77
CA ASN A 144 16.43 -2.01 -14.67
C ASN A 144 15.26 -1.37 -13.90
N PRO A 145 15.40 -0.13 -13.42
CA PRO A 145 14.37 0.56 -12.64
C PRO A 145 13.28 1.22 -13.47
N THR A 146 13.24 1.01 -14.79
CA THR A 146 12.28 1.65 -15.70
C THR A 146 10.84 1.44 -15.26
N ASN A 147 10.03 2.49 -15.32
CA ASN A 147 8.62 2.56 -14.91
C ASN A 147 8.35 2.52 -13.39
N TYR A 148 9.37 2.60 -12.54
CA TYR A 148 9.20 2.73 -11.10
C TYR A 148 9.49 4.16 -10.63
N GLY A 149 8.88 4.58 -9.53
CA GLY A 149 9.29 5.78 -8.80
C GLY A 149 10.68 5.60 -8.20
N ARG A 150 11.52 6.63 -8.31
CA ARG A 150 12.89 6.61 -7.75
C ARG A 150 12.91 7.14 -6.34
N ILE A 151 13.66 6.47 -5.47
CA ILE A 151 13.95 6.95 -4.12
C ILE A 151 15.09 7.96 -4.21
N ILE A 152 14.80 9.20 -3.88
CA ILE A 152 15.81 10.25 -3.81
C ILE A 152 16.20 10.44 -2.35
N ARG A 153 17.49 10.39 -2.08
CA ARG A 153 18.03 10.56 -0.73
C ARG A 153 18.73 11.90 -0.58
N ASP A 154 18.71 12.42 0.63
CA ASP A 154 19.51 13.57 1.01
C ASP A 154 20.97 13.17 1.35
N THR A 155 21.82 14.16 1.63
CA THR A 155 23.25 13.96 1.93
C THR A 155 23.50 13.14 3.18
N ASP A 156 22.54 13.10 4.11
CA ASP A 156 22.57 12.28 5.34
C ASP A 156 21.96 10.88 5.13
N ASN A 157 21.68 10.51 3.87
CA ASN A 157 21.05 9.27 3.47
C ASN A 157 19.55 9.12 3.88
N SER A 158 18.92 10.16 4.39
CA SER A 158 17.47 10.16 4.65
C SER A 158 16.67 10.20 3.35
N LEU A 159 15.39 9.76 3.42
CA LEU A 159 14.48 9.87 2.28
C LEU A 159 14.11 11.34 2.06
N LYS A 160 14.50 11.89 0.91
CA LYS A 160 14.14 13.25 0.50
C LYS A 160 12.77 13.30 -0.18
N CYS A 161 12.61 12.50 -1.24
CA CYS A 161 11.34 12.40 -1.98
C CYS A 161 11.32 11.14 -2.86
N ILE A 162 10.16 10.87 -3.43
CA ILE A 162 9.96 9.86 -4.47
C ILE A 162 9.63 10.61 -5.76
N VAL A 163 10.34 10.30 -6.84
CA VAL A 163 10.12 10.91 -8.15
C VAL A 163 9.67 9.84 -9.13
N GLU A 164 8.47 10.01 -9.69
CA GLU A 164 7.93 9.07 -10.67
C GLU A 164 8.72 9.11 -11.98
N GLU A 165 8.76 7.99 -12.70
CA GLU A 165 9.53 7.85 -13.97
C GLU A 165 9.28 8.98 -14.96
N LYS A 166 8.03 9.41 -15.12
CA LYS A 166 7.64 10.46 -16.09
C LYS A 166 8.18 11.85 -15.72
N ASP A 167 8.40 12.09 -14.43
CA ASP A 167 8.82 13.40 -13.88
C ASP A 167 10.33 13.42 -13.58
N ALA A 168 11.01 12.27 -13.70
CA ALA A 168 12.42 12.12 -13.36
C ALA A 168 13.35 12.69 -14.43
N THR A 169 14.39 13.43 -13.98
CA THR A 169 15.51 13.83 -14.84
C THR A 169 16.33 12.63 -15.32
N LEU A 170 17.22 12.81 -16.27
CA LEU A 170 18.11 11.73 -16.73
C LEU A 170 18.99 11.17 -15.59
N GLU A 171 19.48 12.04 -14.71
CA GLU A 171 20.28 11.65 -13.55
C GLU A 171 19.43 10.83 -12.55
N GLN A 172 18.21 11.28 -12.28
CA GLN A 172 17.29 10.57 -11.40
C GLN A 172 16.87 9.21 -11.98
N LYS A 173 16.68 9.10 -13.29
CA LYS A 173 16.39 7.82 -13.97
C LYS A 173 17.50 6.79 -13.82
N ALA A 174 18.74 7.20 -13.63
CA ALA A 174 19.88 6.31 -13.40
C ALA A 174 19.90 5.69 -12.00
N ILE A 175 19.12 6.22 -11.05
CA ILE A 175 19.01 5.69 -9.69
C ILE A 175 18.34 4.33 -9.74
N LYS A 176 18.96 3.32 -9.15
CA LYS A 176 18.46 1.94 -9.13
C LYS A 176 17.55 1.64 -7.94
N GLU A 177 17.52 2.49 -6.92
CA GLU A 177 16.62 2.33 -5.78
C GLU A 177 15.22 2.84 -6.16
N VAL A 178 14.26 1.94 -6.08
CA VAL A 178 12.88 2.18 -6.49
C VAL A 178 11.90 2.08 -5.33
N ASN A 179 10.79 2.80 -5.44
CA ASN A 179 9.65 2.69 -4.55
C ASN A 179 8.89 1.39 -4.83
N ALA A 180 8.79 0.51 -3.83
CA ALA A 180 8.04 -0.73 -3.92
C ALA A 180 6.52 -0.54 -3.76
N GLY A 181 6.05 0.68 -3.44
CA GLY A 181 4.64 0.97 -3.26
C GLY A 181 4.04 0.43 -1.95
N ILE A 182 4.88 0.09 -0.98
CA ILE A 182 4.48 -0.39 0.34
C ILE A 182 4.95 0.62 1.39
N TYR A 183 4.03 1.04 2.27
CA TYR A 183 4.30 2.05 3.28
C TYR A 183 3.76 1.62 4.63
N CYS A 184 4.46 2.01 5.70
CA CYS A 184 3.94 1.98 7.06
C CYS A 184 3.93 3.41 7.61
N ILE A 185 2.78 3.88 8.11
CA ILE A 185 2.62 5.26 8.55
C ILE A 185 2.04 5.32 9.97
N ASN A 186 2.52 6.27 10.75
CA ASN A 186 1.89 6.66 12.01
C ASN A 186 0.68 7.52 11.69
N TRP A 187 -0.52 6.92 11.78
CA TRP A 187 -1.74 7.58 11.33
C TRP A 187 -2.01 8.90 12.04
N ALA A 188 -1.82 8.95 13.35
CA ALA A 188 -2.06 10.16 14.13
C ALA A 188 -1.24 11.36 13.67
N LYS A 189 -0.01 11.12 13.19
CA LYS A 189 0.90 12.16 12.72
C LYS A 189 0.69 12.55 11.26
N VAL A 190 0.28 11.61 10.43
CA VAL A 190 0.27 11.78 8.97
C VAL A 190 -1.12 12.12 8.43
N LYS A 191 -2.21 11.75 9.13
CA LYS A 191 -3.58 11.90 8.62
C LYS A 191 -3.93 13.31 8.13
N SER A 192 -3.44 14.36 8.80
CA SER A 192 -3.70 15.75 8.40
C SER A 192 -3.07 16.12 7.04
N ALA A 193 -2.01 15.43 6.61
CA ALA A 193 -1.38 15.68 5.31
C ALA A 193 -2.28 15.23 4.15
N PHE A 194 -3.16 14.25 4.35
CA PHE A 194 -4.07 13.79 3.30
C PHE A 194 -5.11 14.85 2.91
N SER A 195 -5.47 15.77 3.80
CA SER A 195 -6.37 16.89 3.47
C SER A 195 -5.69 17.99 2.61
N GLN A 196 -4.35 17.96 2.54
CA GLN A 196 -3.55 18.92 1.78
C GLN A 196 -3.13 18.39 0.40
N LEU A 197 -3.50 17.15 0.08
CA LEU A 197 -3.19 16.57 -1.24
C LEU A 197 -3.91 17.35 -2.32
N THR A 198 -3.17 17.76 -3.34
CA THR A 198 -3.67 18.40 -4.54
C THR A 198 -3.56 17.46 -5.73
N SER A 199 -4.40 17.65 -6.75
CA SER A 199 -4.36 16.86 -7.98
C SER A 199 -3.21 17.24 -8.93
N ASN A 200 -2.28 18.10 -8.49
CA ASN A 200 -1.20 18.60 -9.31
C ASN A 200 -0.04 17.62 -9.53
N ASN A 201 -0.15 16.40 -8.98
CA ASN A 201 0.83 15.31 -9.12
C ASN A 201 0.30 14.22 -10.07
N ALA A 202 -0.23 14.61 -11.20
CA ALA A 202 -0.75 13.67 -12.20
C ALA A 202 0.35 13.19 -13.15
#